data_952cda037b1c14ce32a1f2f571b474e5
#
_entry.id   952cda037b1c14ce32a1f2f571b474e5
#
_cell.length_a   1.000
_cell.length_b   1.000
_cell.length_c   1.000
_cell.angle_alpha   90.00
_cell.angle_beta   90.00
_cell.angle_gamma   90.00
#
_symmetry.space_group_name_H-M   'P 1'
#
loop_
_entity.id
_entity.type
_entity.pdbx_description
1 polymer ?
#
loop_
_entity_poly.entity_id
_entity_poly.type
_entity_poly.pdbx_seq_one_letter_code
_entity_poly.pdbx_strand_id
1 'polypeptide(L)'
;MRRDLHISFRFAALLALYVVFAIDADAQESADKAKVWSSSEMKWQDDKALPGVQSVPLWGNPASGEHGMLRKFPAGYAPPMHKHPSVERVVVISGTIVVQYEGSDKKTLGPGSYSEIPPNTNHAVQCGGESACVFLLTSSGPFAILPSTSRGH
;
A
#
# COMPACT_ATOMS: atom_id res chain seq x y z
N MET A 1 -72.62 47.74 13.98
CA MET A 1 -71.16 47.88 13.80
C MET A 1 -70.54 46.51 13.78
N ARG A 2 -70.26 45.97 12.58
CA ARG A 2 -69.51 44.73 12.40
C ARG A 2 -68.14 45.09 11.88
N ARG A 3 -67.08 44.62 12.60
CA ARG A 3 -65.69 44.78 12.19
C ARG A 3 -65.27 43.49 11.51
N ASP A 4 -65.01 43.57 10.23
CA ASP A 4 -64.43 42.50 9.43
C ASP A 4 -62.93 42.42 9.66
N LEU A 5 -62.48 41.27 10.19
CA LEU A 5 -61.06 41.01 10.46
C LEU A 5 -60.49 40.24 9.25
N HIS A 6 -59.74 40.93 8.37
CA HIS A 6 -59.03 40.26 7.28
C HIS A 6 -57.73 39.63 7.80
N ILE A 7 -57.72 38.33 7.85
CA ILE A 7 -56.51 37.53 8.14
C ILE A 7 -55.79 37.26 6.81
N SER A 8 -54.68 37.95 6.61
CA SER A 8 -53.81 37.73 5.45
C SER A 8 -52.87 36.54 5.74
N PHE A 9 -53.12 35.39 5.11
CA PHE A 9 -52.18 34.26 5.09
C PHE A 9 -51.02 34.55 4.15
N ARG A 10 -49.84 34.82 4.71
CA ARG A 10 -48.58 34.86 3.95
C ARG A 10 -48.04 33.44 3.81
N PHE A 11 -48.16 32.86 2.61
CA PHE A 11 -47.47 31.63 2.26
C PHE A 11 -45.96 31.93 2.12
N ALA A 12 -45.17 31.50 3.08
CA ALA A 12 -43.72 31.42 2.95
C ALA A 12 -43.37 30.16 2.16
N ALA A 13 -42.99 30.34 0.91
CA ALA A 13 -42.44 29.25 0.09
C ALA A 13 -41.02 28.93 0.57
N LEU A 14 -40.83 27.83 1.27
CA LEU A 14 -39.52 27.23 1.60
C LEU A 14 -38.97 26.58 0.34
N LEU A 15 -38.03 27.27 -0.33
CA LEU A 15 -37.22 26.67 -1.40
C LEU A 15 -36.19 25.75 -0.74
N ALA A 16 -36.46 24.44 -0.76
CA ALA A 16 -35.48 23.45 -0.38
C ALA A 16 -34.42 23.33 -1.49
N LEU A 17 -33.23 23.84 -1.21
CA LEU A 17 -32.07 23.72 -2.08
C LEU A 17 -31.54 22.29 -2.01
N TYR A 18 -31.94 21.43 -2.95
CA TYR A 18 -31.31 20.12 -3.12
C TYR A 18 -29.93 20.29 -3.74
N VAL A 19 -28.90 20.23 -2.91
CA VAL A 19 -27.53 20.08 -3.37
C VAL A 19 -27.37 18.62 -3.80
N VAL A 20 -27.48 18.37 -5.09
CA VAL A 20 -27.13 17.06 -5.68
C VAL A 20 -25.61 16.98 -5.71
N PHE A 21 -25.01 16.23 -4.80
CA PHE A 21 -23.64 15.80 -4.95
C PHE A 21 -23.58 14.86 -6.16
N ALA A 22 -23.06 15.36 -7.27
CA ALA A 22 -22.63 14.52 -8.38
C ALA A 22 -21.46 13.67 -7.85
N ILE A 23 -21.73 12.40 -7.53
CA ILE A 23 -20.69 11.41 -7.27
C ILE A 23 -20.04 11.17 -8.64
N ASP A 24 -18.75 11.44 -8.75
CA ASP A 24 -17.99 11.18 -9.97
C ASP A 24 -18.06 9.69 -10.30
N ALA A 25 -18.97 9.31 -11.18
CA ALA A 25 -19.16 7.93 -11.65
C ALA A 25 -17.92 7.38 -12.37
N ASP A 26 -17.07 8.26 -12.90
CA ASP A 26 -15.83 7.89 -13.60
C ASP A 26 -14.79 7.20 -12.69
N ALA A 27 -14.76 7.56 -11.39
CA ALA A 27 -13.85 6.93 -10.45
C ALA A 27 -14.26 5.48 -10.10
N GLN A 28 -15.55 5.19 -10.09
CA GLN A 28 -16.10 3.87 -9.79
C GLN A 28 -15.95 2.92 -10.99
N GLU A 29 -16.10 3.43 -12.22
CA GLU A 29 -15.97 2.60 -13.44
C GLU A 29 -14.55 2.05 -13.64
N SER A 30 -13.52 2.73 -13.14
CA SER A 30 -12.13 2.25 -13.23
C SER A 30 -11.79 1.13 -12.24
N ALA A 31 -12.58 0.96 -11.16
CA ALA A 31 -12.35 -0.06 -10.12
C ALA A 31 -12.89 -1.44 -10.54
N ASP A 32 -13.89 -1.49 -11.43
CA ASP A 32 -14.60 -2.72 -11.78
C ASP A 32 -14.03 -3.42 -13.04
N LYS A 33 -13.06 -2.83 -13.74
CA LYS A 33 -12.42 -3.45 -14.90
C LYS A 33 -11.32 -4.40 -14.48
N ALA A 34 -11.37 -5.65 -14.99
CA ALA A 34 -10.29 -6.60 -14.81
C ALA A 34 -8.96 -6.03 -15.32
N LYS A 35 -7.91 -6.11 -14.48
CA LYS A 35 -6.55 -5.72 -14.84
C LYS A 35 -5.74 -6.97 -15.11
N VAL A 36 -5.21 -7.09 -16.32
CA VAL A 36 -4.39 -8.23 -16.75
C VAL A 36 -3.13 -7.69 -17.37
N TRP A 37 -1.99 -8.08 -16.81
CA TRP A 37 -0.67 -7.74 -17.36
C TRP A 37 0.19 -8.99 -17.49
N SER A 38 0.76 -9.18 -18.66
CA SER A 38 1.84 -10.14 -18.81
C SER A 38 3.13 -9.60 -18.15
N SER A 39 4.09 -10.48 -17.90
CA SER A 39 5.37 -10.07 -17.30
C SER A 39 6.13 -9.04 -18.15
N SER A 40 5.96 -9.07 -19.49
CA SER A 40 6.58 -8.12 -20.41
C SER A 40 5.93 -6.73 -20.41
N GLU A 41 4.71 -6.60 -19.89
CA GLU A 41 4.00 -5.34 -19.77
C GLU A 41 4.27 -4.64 -18.44
N MET A 42 4.91 -5.34 -17.48
CA MET A 42 5.26 -4.77 -16.17
C MET A 42 6.29 -3.65 -16.33
N LYS A 43 5.90 -2.44 -15.93
CA LYS A 43 6.75 -1.25 -16.01
C LYS A 43 7.47 -1.05 -14.69
N TRP A 44 8.68 -1.58 -14.59
CA TRP A 44 9.54 -1.41 -13.43
C TRP A 44 9.99 0.04 -13.30
N GLN A 45 9.85 0.57 -12.10
CA GLN A 45 10.24 1.93 -11.72
C GLN A 45 11.31 1.85 -10.64
N ASP A 46 12.37 2.66 -10.77
CA ASP A 46 13.41 2.75 -9.76
C ASP A 46 12.86 3.39 -8.47
N ASP A 47 13.21 2.79 -7.34
CA ASP A 47 12.87 3.34 -6.03
C ASP A 47 13.83 4.50 -5.73
N LYS A 48 13.28 5.71 -5.51
CA LYS A 48 14.08 6.91 -5.27
C LYS A 48 14.84 6.91 -3.94
N ALA A 49 14.33 6.16 -2.96
CA ALA A 49 14.90 6.08 -1.62
C ALA A 49 15.85 4.90 -1.45
N LEU A 50 15.73 3.88 -2.31
CA LEU A 50 16.47 2.61 -2.20
C LEU A 50 17.23 2.32 -3.51
N PRO A 51 18.45 2.79 -3.66
CA PRO A 51 19.23 2.62 -4.90
C PRO A 51 19.32 1.17 -5.36
N GLY A 52 19.03 0.93 -6.64
CA GLY A 52 19.03 -0.40 -7.26
C GLY A 52 17.75 -1.22 -7.04
N VAL A 53 16.87 -0.80 -6.16
CA VAL A 53 15.56 -1.43 -5.96
C VAL A 53 14.59 -0.91 -6.99
N GLN A 54 13.75 -1.81 -7.54
CA GLN A 54 12.68 -1.47 -8.48
C GLN A 54 11.33 -1.96 -7.98
N SER A 55 10.26 -1.30 -8.40
CA SER A 55 8.88 -1.68 -8.06
C SER A 55 7.93 -1.55 -9.23
N VAL A 56 6.84 -2.32 -9.21
CA VAL A 56 5.68 -2.18 -10.08
C VAL A 56 4.45 -2.09 -9.18
N PRO A 57 3.77 -0.94 -9.08
CA PRO A 57 2.50 -0.87 -8.40
C PRO A 57 1.45 -1.74 -9.10
N LEU A 58 0.74 -2.59 -8.36
CA LEU A 58 -0.31 -3.46 -8.88
C LEU A 58 -1.70 -2.90 -8.56
N TRP A 59 -1.91 -2.46 -7.32
CA TRP A 59 -3.17 -1.90 -6.84
C TRP A 59 -2.93 -1.05 -5.58
N GLY A 60 -3.91 -0.22 -5.24
CA GLY A 60 -3.85 0.67 -4.09
C GLY A 60 -2.88 1.83 -4.26
N ASN A 61 -2.59 2.51 -3.17
CA ASN A 61 -1.66 3.65 -3.16
C ASN A 61 -0.70 3.55 -1.95
N PRO A 62 0.59 3.26 -2.18
CA PRO A 62 1.55 3.12 -1.11
C PRO A 62 1.80 4.39 -0.29
N ALA A 63 1.43 5.56 -0.81
CA ALA A 63 1.59 6.82 -0.07
C ALA A 63 0.47 7.06 0.96
N SER A 64 -0.70 6.42 0.81
CA SER A 64 -1.87 6.75 1.61
C SER A 64 -2.64 5.59 2.22
N GLY A 65 -2.42 4.34 1.77
CA GLY A 65 -3.24 3.23 2.26
C GLY A 65 -2.78 1.85 1.86
N GLU A 66 -3.73 0.93 1.93
CA GLU A 66 -3.51 -0.45 1.52
C GLU A 66 -3.08 -0.55 0.06
N HIS A 67 -2.12 -1.42 -0.22
CA HIS A 67 -1.55 -1.55 -1.57
C HIS A 67 -0.86 -2.90 -1.79
N GLY A 68 -0.64 -3.21 -3.07
CA GLY A 68 0.18 -4.33 -3.50
C GLY A 68 1.13 -3.92 -4.63
N MET A 69 2.35 -4.42 -4.58
CA MET A 69 3.37 -4.14 -5.58
C MET A 69 4.30 -5.34 -5.78
N LEU A 70 4.86 -5.46 -6.97
CA LEU A 70 6.06 -6.26 -7.15
C LEU A 70 7.27 -5.45 -6.73
N ARG A 71 8.19 -6.09 -6.03
CA ARG A 71 9.51 -5.52 -5.69
C ARG A 71 10.60 -6.38 -6.32
N LYS A 72 11.65 -5.71 -6.78
CA LYS A 72 12.85 -6.37 -7.27
C LYS A 72 14.07 -5.80 -6.55
N PHE A 73 14.77 -6.67 -5.86
CA PHE A 73 16.04 -6.36 -5.21
C PHE A 73 17.19 -6.86 -6.07
N PRO A 74 18.26 -6.09 -6.27
CA PRO A 74 19.44 -6.60 -6.94
C PRO A 74 20.11 -7.69 -6.10
N ALA A 75 20.91 -8.54 -6.75
CA ALA A 75 21.68 -9.56 -6.07
C ALA A 75 22.51 -8.97 -4.94
N GLY A 76 22.52 -9.61 -3.79
CA GLY A 76 23.27 -9.18 -2.61
C GLY A 76 22.71 -7.94 -1.90
N TYR A 77 21.58 -7.37 -2.31
CA TYR A 77 20.98 -6.23 -1.62
C TYR A 77 20.62 -6.57 -0.18
N ALA A 78 21.12 -5.81 0.76
CA ALA A 78 20.97 -6.04 2.19
C ALA A 78 20.71 -4.69 2.91
N PRO A 79 19.45 -4.27 3.02
CA PRO A 79 19.11 -3.07 3.78
C PRO A 79 19.37 -3.29 5.27
N PRO A 80 19.63 -2.23 6.04
CA PRO A 80 19.74 -2.33 7.48
C PRO A 80 18.44 -2.79 8.13
N MET A 81 18.53 -3.23 9.38
CA MET A 81 17.36 -3.54 10.20
C MET A 81 16.44 -2.31 10.29
N HIS A 82 15.15 -2.50 10.04
CA HIS A 82 14.14 -1.46 10.01
C HIS A 82 12.78 -2.03 10.42
N LYS A 83 11.75 -1.18 10.42
CA LYS A 83 10.37 -1.58 10.69
C LYS A 83 9.39 -0.76 9.84
N HIS A 84 8.16 -1.26 9.74
CA HIS A 84 7.05 -0.58 9.06
C HIS A 84 5.89 -0.34 10.02
N PRO A 85 5.09 0.74 9.84
CA PRO A 85 3.94 1.01 10.70
C PRO A 85 2.75 0.08 10.43
N SER A 86 2.74 -0.60 9.27
CA SER A 86 1.65 -1.47 8.81
C SER A 86 2.11 -2.91 8.65
N VAL A 87 1.17 -3.85 8.64
CA VAL A 87 1.48 -5.26 8.31
C VAL A 87 1.99 -5.33 6.88
N GLU A 88 3.09 -6.02 6.68
CA GLU A 88 3.57 -6.41 5.35
C GLU A 88 3.49 -7.91 5.15
N ARG A 89 3.13 -8.32 3.93
CA ARG A 89 3.13 -9.71 3.51
C ARG A 89 3.95 -9.84 2.25
N VAL A 90 4.80 -10.85 2.22
CA VAL A 90 5.73 -11.10 1.13
C VAL A 90 5.52 -12.52 0.60
N VAL A 91 5.37 -12.65 -0.72
CA VAL A 91 5.42 -13.92 -1.43
C VAL A 91 6.60 -13.89 -2.38
N VAL A 92 7.55 -14.81 -2.22
CA VAL A 92 8.74 -14.89 -3.09
C VAL A 92 8.35 -15.47 -4.44
N ILE A 93 8.67 -14.75 -5.52
CA ILE A 93 8.42 -15.16 -6.92
C ILE A 93 9.68 -15.77 -7.52
N SER A 94 10.83 -15.11 -7.36
CA SER A 94 12.11 -15.62 -7.84
C SER A 94 13.28 -15.14 -6.97
N GLY A 95 14.42 -15.81 -7.09
CA GLY A 95 15.59 -15.56 -6.25
C GLY A 95 15.45 -16.14 -4.86
N THR A 96 16.34 -15.73 -3.97
CA THR A 96 16.42 -16.20 -2.59
C THR A 96 16.35 -15.02 -1.65
N ILE A 97 15.29 -14.92 -0.86
CA ILE A 97 15.13 -13.92 0.20
C ILE A 97 15.64 -14.48 1.52
N VAL A 98 16.40 -13.69 2.27
CA VAL A 98 16.80 -13.99 3.64
C VAL A 98 16.11 -12.99 4.57
N VAL A 99 15.25 -13.49 5.45
CA VAL A 99 14.54 -12.69 6.44
C VAL A 99 15.17 -12.90 7.81
N GLN A 100 15.32 -11.83 8.57
CA GLN A 100 15.74 -11.85 9.95
C GLN A 100 14.88 -10.88 10.77
N TYR A 101 14.31 -11.36 11.85
CA TYR A 101 13.70 -10.53 12.88
C TYR A 101 14.72 -10.24 13.99
N GLU A 102 14.57 -9.12 14.67
CA GLU A 102 15.42 -8.80 15.82
C GLU A 102 15.38 -9.92 16.87
N GLY A 103 16.56 -10.37 17.31
CA GLY A 103 16.69 -11.46 18.28
C GLY A 103 16.40 -12.86 17.75
N SER A 104 16.21 -13.05 16.44
CA SER A 104 15.98 -14.36 15.83
C SER A 104 17.06 -14.75 14.84
N ASP A 105 17.12 -16.04 14.52
CA ASP A 105 17.96 -16.56 13.44
C ASP A 105 17.44 -16.13 12.08
N LYS A 106 18.35 -16.06 11.11
CA LYS A 106 18.01 -15.81 9.70
C LYS A 106 17.25 -17.01 9.12
N LYS A 107 16.22 -16.73 8.33
CA LYS A 107 15.47 -17.72 7.58
C LYS A 107 15.58 -17.47 6.08
N THR A 108 15.93 -18.49 5.34
CA THR A 108 16.04 -18.46 3.88
C THR A 108 14.74 -18.90 3.24
N LEU A 109 14.24 -18.09 2.29
CA LEU A 109 12.97 -18.24 1.60
C LEU A 109 13.22 -18.32 0.09
N GLY A 110 12.87 -19.44 -0.53
CA GLY A 110 12.86 -19.61 -1.99
C GLY A 110 11.50 -19.28 -2.61
N PRO A 111 11.36 -19.41 -3.95
CA PRO A 111 10.11 -19.18 -4.65
C PRO A 111 8.94 -19.96 -4.06
N GLY A 112 7.76 -19.30 -3.96
CA GLY A 112 6.57 -19.87 -3.32
C GLY A 112 6.52 -19.71 -1.80
N SER A 113 7.59 -19.24 -1.15
CA SER A 113 7.59 -19.01 0.30
C SER A 113 6.82 -17.74 0.64
N TYR A 114 6.27 -17.74 1.85
CA TYR A 114 5.50 -16.64 2.44
C TYR A 114 6.13 -16.12 3.73
N SER A 115 6.07 -14.82 3.94
CA SER A 115 6.42 -14.15 5.20
C SER A 115 5.39 -13.09 5.53
N GLU A 116 4.99 -12.99 6.80
CA GLU A 116 4.19 -11.89 7.34
C GLU A 116 5.00 -11.16 8.39
N ILE A 117 5.04 -9.85 8.28
CA ILE A 117 5.78 -8.95 9.15
C ILE A 117 4.75 -8.07 9.88
N PRO A 118 4.53 -8.29 11.17
CA PRO A 118 3.62 -7.46 11.97
C PRO A 118 4.09 -6.00 12.04
N PRO A 119 3.17 -5.05 12.32
CA PRO A 119 3.52 -3.64 12.47
C PRO A 119 4.60 -3.45 13.54
N ASN A 120 5.49 -2.50 13.29
CA ASN A 120 6.57 -2.09 14.22
C ASN A 120 7.55 -3.20 14.63
N THR A 121 7.61 -4.30 13.88
CA THR A 121 8.54 -5.39 14.09
C THR A 121 9.87 -5.09 13.41
N ASN A 122 10.96 -5.02 14.18
CA ASN A 122 12.31 -4.83 13.62
C ASN A 122 12.73 -6.07 12.83
N HIS A 123 13.10 -5.85 11.57
CA HIS A 123 13.48 -6.91 10.65
C HIS A 123 14.44 -6.43 9.56
N ALA A 124 15.05 -7.36 8.88
CA ALA A 124 15.81 -7.15 7.65
C ALA A 124 15.37 -8.20 6.61
N VAL A 125 15.19 -7.74 5.36
CA VAL A 125 14.89 -8.59 4.21
C VAL A 125 16.00 -8.39 3.18
N GLN A 126 16.80 -9.41 2.95
CA GLN A 126 17.96 -9.40 2.06
C GLN A 126 17.69 -10.23 0.81
N CYS A 127 18.25 -9.83 -0.33
CA CYS A 127 18.34 -10.68 -1.49
C CYS A 127 19.65 -11.48 -1.43
N GLY A 128 19.55 -12.75 -1.09
CA GLY A 128 20.69 -13.66 -1.06
C GLY A 128 21.03 -14.22 -2.44
N GLY A 129 22.26 -14.74 -2.58
CA GLY A 129 22.70 -15.38 -3.82
C GLY A 129 23.14 -14.39 -4.91
N GLU A 130 23.32 -14.95 -6.13
CA GLU A 130 23.94 -14.25 -7.27
C GLU A 130 22.92 -13.64 -8.25
N SER A 131 21.64 -13.87 -8.05
CA SER A 131 20.56 -13.36 -8.91
C SER A 131 19.66 -12.39 -8.16
N ALA A 132 19.00 -11.51 -8.91
CA ALA A 132 18.00 -10.60 -8.37
C ALA A 132 16.81 -11.37 -7.77
N CYS A 133 16.22 -10.80 -6.72
CA CYS A 133 15.02 -11.35 -6.08
C CYS A 133 13.79 -10.57 -6.52
N VAL A 134 12.73 -11.28 -6.89
CA VAL A 134 11.42 -10.70 -7.17
C VAL A 134 10.40 -11.27 -6.20
N PHE A 135 9.59 -10.41 -5.63
CA PHE A 135 8.56 -10.81 -4.69
C PHE A 135 7.34 -9.88 -4.79
N LEU A 136 6.17 -10.44 -4.50
CA LEU A 136 4.97 -9.66 -4.23
C LEU A 136 5.05 -9.15 -2.80
N LEU A 137 4.86 -7.85 -2.62
CA LEU A 137 4.68 -7.20 -1.33
C LEU A 137 3.27 -6.64 -1.27
N THR A 138 2.54 -6.93 -0.19
CA THR A 138 1.29 -6.24 0.13
C THR A 138 1.39 -5.61 1.50
N SER A 139 0.79 -4.44 1.66
CA SER A 139 0.74 -3.73 2.94
C SER A 139 -0.69 -3.32 3.27
N SER A 140 -1.05 -3.40 4.55
CA SER A 140 -2.39 -3.00 5.05
C SER A 140 -2.56 -1.49 5.25
N GLY A 141 -1.53 -0.70 4.96
CA GLY A 141 -1.54 0.76 5.12
C GLY A 141 -0.41 1.42 4.35
N PRO A 142 -0.13 2.70 4.57
CA PRO A 142 0.94 3.42 3.89
C PRO A 142 2.30 2.75 4.06
N PHE A 143 3.09 2.76 2.98
CA PHE A 143 4.46 2.25 3.01
C PHE A 143 5.39 3.32 3.62
N ALA A 144 6.05 2.96 4.71
CA ALA A 144 7.09 3.78 5.33
C ALA A 144 8.17 2.88 5.92
N ILE A 145 9.43 3.24 5.73
CA ILE A 145 10.58 2.58 6.35
C ILE A 145 11.00 3.43 7.55
N LEU A 146 10.88 2.87 8.72
CA LEU A 146 11.27 3.50 9.97
C LEU A 146 12.58 2.87 10.48
N PRO A 147 13.52 3.66 11.00
CA PRO A 147 14.75 3.10 11.54
C PRO A 147 14.46 2.16 12.71
N SER A 148 15.22 1.08 12.81
CA SER A 148 15.23 0.23 14.00
C SER A 148 15.77 1.07 15.17
N THR A 149 14.98 1.19 16.22
CA THR A 149 15.46 1.74 17.49
C THR A 149 16.08 0.58 18.28
N SER A 150 17.28 0.13 17.89
CA SER A 150 18.04 -0.78 18.75
C SER A 150 18.34 -0.02 20.07
N ARG A 151 17.78 -0.48 21.18
CA ARG A 151 18.29 -0.09 22.48
C ARG A 151 19.68 -0.73 22.57
N GLY A 152 20.72 0.10 22.53
CA GLY A 152 22.07 -0.38 22.86
C GLY A 152 22.02 -1.00 24.27
N HIS A 153 22.35 -2.26 24.35
CA HIS A 153 22.69 -2.95 25.58
C HIS A 153 24.16 -2.81 25.83
#